data_d85c3be8e2815fa3469cee745b950be2
#
_entry.id   d85c3be8e2815fa3469cee745b950be2
#
_cell.length_a   1.000
_cell.length_b   1.000
_cell.length_c   1.000
_cell.angle_alpha   90.00
_cell.angle_beta   90.00
_cell.angle_gamma   90.00
#
_symmetry.space_group_name_H-M   'P 1'
#
loop_
_entity.id
_entity.type
_entity.pdbx_description
1 polymer ?
#
loop_
_entity_poly.entity_id
_entity_poly.type
_entity_poly.pdbx_seq_one_letter_code
_entity_poly.pdbx_strand_id
1 'polypeptide(L)'
;YPSMIHIAAFDTAFHGLHNALNYSYALPLALRQQGIRAYGFHGLSCQSIMLQLHHHAPKHVMAKVLIAHLGNGSSITAVLDGVSQANSMGFSVLDGVPMGTRCGHLDAGVLLYLLTQGWNKEALSHLLYQESGLLGLSGISSDMRELIKDASAQAQFSIDYFCQRVAREIASLATVIAGCDCL
;
A
#
# COMPACT_ATOMS: atom_id res chain seq x y z
N TYR A 1 -26.03 10.25 19.25
CA TYR A 1 -25.83 9.72 20.63
C TYR A 1 -24.91 10.65 21.43
N PRO A 2 -25.41 11.84 21.88
CA PRO A 2 -24.57 12.86 22.52
C PRO A 2 -23.96 12.42 23.88
N SER A 3 -24.52 11.40 24.51
CA SER A 3 -24.08 10.88 25.81
C SER A 3 -23.01 9.78 25.70
N MET A 4 -22.68 9.35 24.47
CA MET A 4 -21.65 8.32 24.25
C MET A 4 -20.27 8.95 24.14
N ILE A 5 -19.26 8.26 24.66
CA ILE A 5 -17.86 8.60 24.42
C ILE A 5 -17.52 8.14 23.00
N HIS A 6 -17.04 9.07 22.19
CA HIS A 6 -16.58 8.80 20.83
C HIS A 6 -15.05 8.72 20.82
N ILE A 7 -14.52 7.61 20.35
CA ILE A 7 -13.07 7.38 20.22
C ILE A 7 -12.76 7.19 18.74
N ALA A 8 -11.82 7.99 18.22
CA ALA A 8 -11.32 7.84 16.85
C ALA A 8 -10.04 6.98 16.86
N ALA A 9 -10.02 5.94 16.03
CA ALA A 9 -8.84 5.15 15.74
C ALA A 9 -8.43 5.42 14.28
N PHE A 10 -7.25 6.00 14.09
CA PHE A 10 -6.78 6.40 12.77
C PHE A 10 -5.92 5.32 12.13
N ASP A 11 -6.25 4.91 10.94
CA ASP A 11 -5.53 3.89 10.17
C ASP A 11 -4.08 4.29 9.83
N THR A 12 -3.80 5.59 9.86
CA THR A 12 -2.46 6.14 9.62
C THR A 12 -1.62 6.30 10.89
N ALA A 13 -2.20 6.13 12.08
CA ALA A 13 -1.53 6.44 13.36
C ALA A 13 -0.29 5.58 13.60
N PHE A 14 -0.31 4.30 13.22
CA PHE A 14 0.83 3.38 13.34
C PHE A 14 2.07 3.86 12.58
N HIS A 15 1.87 4.66 11.54
CA HIS A 15 2.93 5.19 10.66
C HIS A 15 3.37 6.61 11.04
N GLY A 16 2.85 7.17 12.12
CA GLY A 16 3.08 8.57 12.51
C GLY A 16 4.53 8.93 12.80
N LEU A 17 5.38 7.95 13.07
CA LEU A 17 6.81 8.12 13.41
C LEU A 17 7.75 7.94 12.20
N HIS A 18 7.26 7.81 10.98
CA HIS A 18 8.12 7.78 9.80
C HIS A 18 9.04 8.99 9.77
N ASN A 19 10.32 8.78 9.48
CA ASN A 19 11.28 9.87 9.33
C ASN A 19 11.06 10.65 8.03
N ALA A 20 11.64 11.87 7.95
CA ALA A 20 11.43 12.76 6.83
C ALA A 20 11.88 12.20 5.48
N LEU A 21 12.90 11.35 5.44
CA LEU A 21 13.35 10.72 4.18
C LEU A 21 12.32 9.71 3.65
N ASN A 22 11.63 9.00 4.55
CA ASN A 22 10.68 7.97 4.17
C ASN A 22 9.29 8.51 3.81
N TYR A 23 8.89 9.66 4.39
CA TYR A 23 7.57 10.23 4.07
C TYR A 23 7.58 11.36 3.04
N SER A 24 8.76 11.88 2.66
CA SER A 24 8.81 13.03 1.74
C SER A 24 8.71 12.61 0.28
N TYR A 25 8.01 13.41 -0.49
CA TYR A 25 8.11 13.40 -1.95
C TYR A 25 9.14 14.42 -2.42
N ALA A 26 9.78 14.18 -3.56
CA ALA A 26 10.70 15.11 -4.21
C ALA A 26 9.92 16.25 -4.91
N LEU A 27 9.12 16.96 -4.13
CA LEU A 27 8.32 18.10 -4.55
C LEU A 27 8.86 19.40 -3.95
N PRO A 28 8.53 20.57 -4.53
CA PRO A 28 8.89 21.87 -3.97
C PRO A 28 8.53 21.99 -2.48
N LEU A 29 9.40 22.65 -1.72
CA LEU A 29 9.25 22.80 -0.27
C LEU A 29 7.86 23.35 0.13
N ALA A 30 7.35 24.32 -0.62
CA ALA A 30 6.04 24.92 -0.35
C ALA A 30 4.89 23.92 -0.37
N LEU A 31 4.93 22.92 -1.27
CA LEU A 31 3.92 21.85 -1.33
C LEU A 31 4.07 20.88 -0.16
N ARG A 32 5.31 20.52 0.19
CA ARG A 32 5.57 19.65 1.36
C ARG A 32 5.12 20.30 2.66
N GLN A 33 5.30 21.62 2.80
CA GLN A 33 4.82 22.38 3.96
C GLN A 33 3.29 22.45 4.08
N GLN A 34 2.55 22.21 2.99
CA GLN A 34 1.09 22.06 2.98
C GLN A 34 0.63 20.66 3.43
N GLY A 35 1.53 19.78 3.85
CA GLY A 35 1.20 18.43 4.31
C GLY A 35 1.15 17.38 3.19
N ILE A 36 1.67 17.68 1.98
CA ILE A 36 1.81 16.68 0.92
C ILE A 36 2.98 15.77 1.25
N ARG A 37 2.68 14.61 1.82
CA ARG A 37 3.63 13.59 2.25
C ARG A 37 3.01 12.19 2.17
N ALA A 38 3.83 11.15 2.27
CA ALA A 38 3.33 9.79 2.48
C ALA A 38 2.85 9.64 3.93
N TYR A 39 1.63 9.11 4.09
CA TYR A 39 1.01 8.85 5.40
C TYR A 39 1.13 7.39 5.81
N GLY A 40 1.02 6.46 4.84
CA GLY A 40 0.88 5.03 5.10
C GLY A 40 -0.53 4.67 5.59
N PHE A 41 -0.94 3.44 5.34
CA PHE A 41 -2.28 2.96 5.65
C PHE A 41 -2.25 1.51 6.16
N HIS A 42 -3.42 0.95 6.47
CA HIS A 42 -3.58 -0.36 7.12
C HIS A 42 -2.89 -0.43 8.50
N GLY A 43 -2.71 0.71 9.16
CA GLY A 43 -1.99 0.82 10.43
C GLY A 43 -2.62 0.02 11.56
N LEU A 44 -3.96 -0.04 11.62
CA LEU A 44 -4.66 -0.87 12.62
C LEU A 44 -4.36 -2.37 12.42
N SER A 45 -4.30 -2.83 11.17
CA SER A 45 -3.88 -4.20 10.84
C SER A 45 -2.43 -4.45 11.24
N CYS A 46 -1.52 -3.55 10.87
CA CYS A 46 -0.11 -3.64 11.23
C CYS A 46 0.09 -3.69 12.75
N GLN A 47 -0.59 -2.84 13.49
CA GLN A 47 -0.57 -2.84 14.94
C GLN A 47 -1.04 -4.18 15.53
N SER A 48 -2.15 -4.73 14.99
CA SER A 48 -2.66 -6.04 15.41
C SER A 48 -1.65 -7.16 15.15
N ILE A 49 -1.00 -7.15 13.99
CA ILE A 49 0.04 -8.13 13.63
C ILE A 49 1.22 -8.04 14.60
N MET A 50 1.71 -6.84 14.92
CA MET A 50 2.81 -6.66 15.87
C MET A 50 2.44 -7.13 17.28
N LEU A 51 1.20 -6.92 17.72
CA LEU A 51 0.71 -7.47 19.00
C LEU A 51 0.67 -9.01 18.98
N GLN A 52 0.21 -9.62 17.89
CA GLN A 52 0.22 -11.07 17.73
C GLN A 52 1.64 -11.64 17.67
N LEU A 53 2.54 -10.96 16.99
CA LEU A 53 3.96 -11.33 16.94
C LEU A 53 4.58 -11.33 18.34
N HIS A 54 4.23 -10.35 19.18
CA HIS A 54 4.66 -10.30 20.57
C HIS A 54 4.23 -11.54 21.36
N HIS A 55 3.03 -12.05 21.13
CA HIS A 55 2.52 -13.23 21.82
C HIS A 55 3.10 -14.54 21.28
N HIS A 56 3.19 -14.69 19.98
CA HIS A 56 3.50 -15.97 19.32
C HIS A 56 4.99 -16.15 19.00
N ALA A 57 5.71 -15.06 18.78
CA ALA A 57 7.14 -15.08 18.41
C ALA A 57 7.89 -13.87 18.98
N PRO A 58 7.96 -13.71 20.32
CA PRO A 58 8.47 -12.50 20.99
C PRO A 58 9.92 -12.15 20.59
N LYS A 59 10.72 -13.11 20.20
CA LYS A 59 12.09 -12.87 19.71
C LYS A 59 12.17 -12.04 18.45
N HIS A 60 11.08 -11.91 17.70
CA HIS A 60 11.02 -11.15 16.44
C HIS A 60 10.39 -9.75 16.61
N VAL A 61 9.93 -9.38 17.78
CA VAL A 61 9.28 -8.06 18.00
C VAL A 61 10.25 -6.90 17.82
N MET A 62 11.50 -7.11 18.27
CA MET A 62 12.61 -6.15 18.13
C MET A 62 13.52 -6.55 16.96
N ALA A 63 12.92 -6.92 15.84
CA ALA A 63 13.61 -7.39 14.65
C ALA A 63 13.22 -6.52 13.44
N LYS A 64 13.81 -6.82 12.30
CA LYS A 64 13.48 -6.24 10.99
C LYS A 64 12.28 -6.98 10.42
N VAL A 65 11.08 -6.44 10.62
CA VAL A 65 9.83 -7.08 10.22
C VAL A 65 9.27 -6.41 8.98
N LEU A 66 8.89 -7.20 8.00
CA LEU A 66 8.06 -6.75 6.87
C LEU A 66 6.66 -7.32 7.04
N ILE A 67 5.65 -6.48 6.96
CA ILE A 67 4.25 -6.88 7.04
C ILE A 67 3.63 -6.76 5.65
N ALA A 68 3.20 -7.88 5.08
CA ALA A 68 2.45 -7.90 3.83
C ALA A 68 0.95 -8.04 4.15
N HIS A 69 0.23 -6.92 4.13
CA HIS A 69 -1.22 -6.90 4.21
C HIS A 69 -1.80 -7.07 2.80
N LEU A 70 -2.29 -8.27 2.48
CA LEU A 70 -2.74 -8.64 1.13
C LEU A 70 -4.25 -8.94 1.13
N GLY A 71 -5.06 -7.89 1.31
CA GLY A 71 -6.52 -7.93 1.20
C GLY A 71 -7.02 -7.38 -0.13
N ASN A 72 -8.29 -6.97 -0.19
CA ASN A 72 -8.81 -6.20 -1.33
C ASN A 72 -8.07 -4.85 -1.51
N GLY A 73 -7.69 -4.19 -0.40
CA GLY A 73 -6.60 -3.24 -0.35
C GLY A 73 -5.32 -3.96 0.08
N SER A 74 -4.17 -3.59 -0.47
CA SER A 74 -2.90 -4.25 -0.18
C SER A 74 -1.80 -3.24 0.10
N SER A 75 -0.96 -3.53 1.09
CA SER A 75 0.23 -2.73 1.40
C SER A 75 1.34 -3.58 2.01
N ILE A 76 2.56 -3.11 1.87
CA ILE A 76 3.74 -3.64 2.55
C ILE A 76 4.22 -2.58 3.55
N THR A 77 4.56 -3.01 4.77
CA THR A 77 5.06 -2.12 5.82
C THR A 77 6.39 -2.62 6.34
N ALA A 78 7.37 -1.74 6.44
CA ALA A 78 8.63 -2.01 7.10
C ALA A 78 8.57 -1.55 8.57
N VAL A 79 8.92 -2.45 9.48
CA VAL A 79 8.94 -2.21 10.94
C VAL A 79 10.32 -2.56 11.45
N LEU A 80 10.92 -1.66 12.21
CA LEU A 80 12.19 -1.87 12.90
C LEU A 80 11.99 -1.62 14.39
N ASP A 81 12.39 -2.56 15.22
CA ASP A 81 12.27 -2.46 16.68
C ASP A 81 10.86 -2.08 17.15
N GLY A 82 9.84 -2.66 16.51
CA GLY A 82 8.43 -2.40 16.80
C GLY A 82 7.87 -1.09 16.24
N VAL A 83 8.69 -0.27 15.58
CA VAL A 83 8.29 1.05 15.03
C VAL A 83 8.21 0.98 13.51
N SER A 84 7.07 1.41 12.95
CA SER A 84 6.90 1.54 11.50
C SER A 84 7.89 2.55 10.93
N GLN A 85 8.61 2.16 9.87
CA GLN A 85 9.62 3.00 9.21
C GLN A 85 9.15 3.50 7.84
N ALA A 86 8.40 2.67 7.10
CA ALA A 86 7.85 3.01 5.80
C ALA A 86 6.65 2.10 5.48
N ASN A 87 5.78 2.58 4.60
CA ASN A 87 4.64 1.83 4.08
C ASN A 87 4.54 2.07 2.57
N SER A 88 4.15 1.06 1.81
CA SER A 88 4.03 1.15 0.36
C SER A 88 2.92 2.10 -0.11
N MET A 89 1.88 2.30 0.67
CA MET A 89 0.89 3.36 0.41
C MET A 89 1.46 4.72 0.80
N GLY A 90 1.25 5.70 -0.07
CA GLY A 90 1.84 7.02 0.05
C GLY A 90 0.89 8.09 0.60
N PHE A 91 0.65 9.13 -0.19
CA PHE A 91 -0.30 10.21 0.10
C PHE A 91 -1.73 9.71 0.17
N SER A 92 -2.06 8.72 -0.62
CA SER A 92 -3.37 8.08 -0.68
C SER A 92 -3.23 6.56 -0.69
N VAL A 93 -4.36 5.88 -0.65
CA VAL A 93 -4.46 4.41 -0.75
C VAL A 93 -4.35 3.87 -2.18
N LEU A 94 -3.96 4.72 -3.15
CA LEU A 94 -3.72 4.32 -4.55
C LEU A 94 -2.30 3.79 -4.78
N ASP A 95 -1.33 4.28 -4.01
CA ASP A 95 0.09 3.99 -4.24
C ASP A 95 0.49 2.58 -3.74
N GLY A 96 1.68 2.16 -4.12
CA GLY A 96 2.28 0.89 -3.71
C GLY A 96 1.96 -0.27 -4.64
N VAL A 97 1.56 -1.41 -4.08
CA VAL A 97 1.27 -2.62 -4.86
C VAL A 97 -0.09 -2.53 -5.56
N PRO A 98 -0.28 -3.19 -6.71
CA PRO A 98 -1.61 -3.29 -7.33
C PRO A 98 -2.56 -4.02 -6.37
N MET A 99 -3.84 -3.70 -6.49
CA MET A 99 -4.89 -4.23 -5.60
C MET A 99 -6.02 -4.82 -6.45
N GLY A 100 -7.14 -5.18 -5.85
CA GLY A 100 -8.27 -5.72 -6.60
C GLY A 100 -8.72 -4.82 -7.76
N THR A 101 -8.93 -3.53 -7.48
CA THR A 101 -9.38 -2.53 -8.48
C THR A 101 -8.51 -1.28 -8.56
N ARG A 102 -7.52 -1.11 -7.68
CA ARG A 102 -6.63 0.06 -7.65
C ARG A 102 -5.32 -0.23 -8.36
N CYS A 103 -4.79 0.77 -9.07
CA CYS A 103 -3.64 0.62 -9.94
C CYS A 103 -2.32 0.29 -9.21
N GLY A 104 -2.16 0.70 -7.94
CA GLY A 104 -0.85 0.74 -7.29
C GLY A 104 0.06 1.80 -7.91
N HIS A 105 1.36 1.63 -7.77
CA HIS A 105 2.35 2.55 -8.32
C HIS A 105 2.17 2.77 -9.82
N LEU A 106 2.02 4.03 -10.23
CA LEU A 106 1.83 4.46 -11.60
C LEU A 106 2.73 5.68 -11.88
N ASP A 107 3.34 5.72 -13.07
CA ASP A 107 4.07 6.90 -13.53
C ASP A 107 3.10 8.09 -13.67
N ALA A 108 3.41 9.20 -13.00
CA ALA A 108 2.61 10.42 -13.09
C ALA A 108 2.47 10.94 -14.54
N GLY A 109 3.41 10.64 -15.43
CA GLY A 109 3.34 10.95 -16.84
C GLY A 109 2.12 10.33 -17.54
N VAL A 110 1.66 9.16 -17.09
CA VAL A 110 0.43 8.54 -17.61
C VAL A 110 -0.78 9.43 -17.30
N LEU A 111 -0.85 10.01 -16.11
CA LEU A 111 -1.95 10.91 -15.73
C LEU A 111 -1.94 12.18 -16.59
N LEU A 112 -0.76 12.78 -16.77
CA LEU A 112 -0.59 13.95 -17.62
C LEU A 112 -0.99 13.65 -19.08
N TYR A 113 -0.61 12.47 -19.59
CA TYR A 113 -1.01 12.03 -20.92
C TYR A 113 -2.54 11.89 -21.03
N LEU A 114 -3.20 11.20 -20.12
CA LEU A 114 -4.65 11.01 -20.14
C LEU A 114 -5.40 12.35 -20.08
N LEU A 115 -4.90 13.33 -19.30
CA LEU A 115 -5.45 14.68 -19.30
C LEU A 115 -5.39 15.33 -20.70
N THR A 116 -4.29 15.14 -21.46
CA THR A 116 -4.21 15.64 -22.84
C THR A 116 -5.17 14.93 -23.81
N GLN A 117 -5.61 13.71 -23.45
CA GLN A 117 -6.63 12.98 -24.20
C GLN A 117 -8.07 13.37 -23.79
N GLY A 118 -8.24 14.39 -22.96
CA GLY A 118 -9.55 14.90 -22.56
C GLY A 118 -10.17 14.21 -21.34
N TRP A 119 -9.41 13.36 -20.64
CA TRP A 119 -9.89 12.79 -19.37
C TRP A 119 -9.98 13.88 -18.30
N ASN A 120 -11.06 13.88 -17.55
CA ASN A 120 -11.24 14.78 -16.41
C ASN A 120 -10.86 14.07 -15.09
N LYS A 121 -10.87 14.83 -13.99
CA LYS A 121 -10.54 14.33 -12.66
C LYS A 121 -11.44 13.16 -12.23
N GLU A 122 -12.71 13.24 -12.51
CA GLU A 122 -13.72 12.23 -12.12
C GLU A 122 -13.47 10.91 -12.85
N ALA A 123 -13.23 10.97 -14.16
CA ALA A 123 -12.90 9.81 -14.98
C ALA A 123 -11.56 9.17 -14.55
N LEU A 124 -10.53 9.98 -14.30
CA LEU A 124 -9.24 9.50 -13.78
C LEU A 124 -9.40 8.85 -12.40
N SER A 125 -10.17 9.47 -11.51
CA SER A 125 -10.42 8.88 -10.20
C SER A 125 -11.12 7.54 -10.31
N HIS A 126 -12.14 7.42 -11.16
CA HIS A 126 -12.85 6.18 -11.39
C HIS A 126 -11.93 5.09 -11.94
N LEU A 127 -11.17 5.39 -12.99
CA LEU A 127 -10.17 4.49 -13.57
C LEU A 127 -9.21 3.94 -12.50
N LEU A 128 -8.58 4.83 -11.72
CA LEU A 128 -7.51 4.45 -10.81
C LEU A 128 -7.99 3.68 -9.58
N TYR A 129 -9.20 3.99 -9.08
CA TYR A 129 -9.74 3.35 -7.89
C TYR A 129 -10.59 2.11 -8.17
N GLN A 130 -11.25 2.03 -9.34
CA GLN A 130 -12.34 1.07 -9.56
C GLN A 130 -12.16 0.17 -10.79
N GLU A 131 -11.36 0.57 -11.79
CA GLU A 131 -11.23 -0.16 -13.05
C GLU A 131 -9.80 -0.68 -13.32
N SER A 132 -8.88 -0.45 -12.38
CA SER A 132 -7.47 -0.84 -12.49
C SER A 132 -7.17 -2.13 -11.69
N GLY A 133 -5.93 -2.33 -11.30
CA GLY A 133 -5.50 -3.47 -10.48
C GLY A 133 -5.70 -4.81 -11.17
N LEU A 134 -6.04 -5.84 -10.37
CA LEU A 134 -6.29 -7.19 -10.89
C LEU A 134 -7.44 -7.20 -11.90
N LEU A 135 -8.51 -6.45 -11.63
CA LEU A 135 -9.64 -6.31 -12.56
C LEU A 135 -9.18 -5.74 -13.90
N GLY A 136 -8.46 -4.61 -13.88
CA GLY A 136 -8.00 -3.95 -15.10
C GLY A 136 -7.00 -4.78 -15.90
N LEU A 137 -6.10 -5.50 -15.21
CA LEU A 137 -5.10 -6.36 -15.86
C LEU A 137 -5.71 -7.62 -16.48
N SER A 138 -6.65 -8.25 -15.79
CA SER A 138 -7.27 -9.49 -16.25
C SER A 138 -8.44 -9.25 -17.20
N GLY A 139 -9.21 -8.19 -16.98
CA GLY A 139 -10.52 -8.00 -17.58
C GLY A 139 -11.57 -9.02 -17.09
N ILE A 140 -11.27 -9.76 -16.02
CA ILE A 140 -12.08 -10.88 -15.52
C ILE A 140 -12.62 -10.60 -14.13
N SER A 141 -11.73 -10.41 -13.13
CA SER A 141 -12.13 -10.27 -11.74
C SER A 141 -11.10 -9.46 -10.93
N SER A 142 -11.58 -8.81 -9.87
CA SER A 142 -10.76 -8.21 -8.82
C SER A 142 -10.38 -9.20 -7.71
N ASP A 143 -10.97 -10.40 -7.70
CA ASP A 143 -10.76 -11.42 -6.67
C ASP A 143 -9.69 -12.44 -7.12
N MET A 144 -8.57 -12.46 -6.40
CA MET A 144 -7.47 -13.39 -6.64
C MET A 144 -7.94 -14.86 -6.63
N ARG A 145 -8.93 -15.22 -5.81
CA ARG A 145 -9.45 -16.58 -5.71
C ARG A 145 -10.19 -17.02 -6.97
N GLU A 146 -10.80 -16.07 -7.69
CA GLU A 146 -11.44 -16.31 -8.99
C GLU A 146 -10.38 -16.44 -10.08
N LEU A 147 -9.40 -15.54 -10.08
CA LEU A 147 -8.30 -15.56 -11.05
C LEU A 147 -7.47 -16.86 -10.98
N ILE A 148 -7.19 -17.37 -9.79
CA ILE A 148 -6.46 -18.64 -9.61
C ILE A 148 -7.24 -19.84 -10.22
N LYS A 149 -8.56 -19.75 -10.29
CA LYS A 149 -9.40 -20.81 -10.88
C LYS A 149 -9.56 -20.67 -12.39
N ASP A 150 -9.24 -19.51 -12.94
CA ASP A 150 -9.36 -19.21 -14.37
C ASP A 150 -8.05 -19.60 -15.08
N ALA A 151 -8.16 -20.47 -16.08
CA ALA A 151 -7.01 -20.97 -16.84
C ALA A 151 -6.56 -20.05 -18.00
N SER A 152 -7.14 -18.85 -18.13
CA SER A 152 -6.79 -17.93 -19.21
C SER A 152 -5.41 -17.31 -19.02
N ALA A 153 -4.79 -16.96 -20.13
CA ALA A 153 -3.51 -16.24 -20.11
C ALA A 153 -3.60 -14.86 -19.41
N GLN A 154 -4.77 -14.20 -19.49
CA GLN A 154 -5.03 -12.91 -18.84
C GLN A 154 -5.08 -13.03 -17.32
N ALA A 155 -5.75 -14.08 -16.80
CA ALA A 155 -5.77 -14.38 -15.37
C ALA A 155 -4.34 -14.65 -14.85
N GLN A 156 -3.60 -15.53 -15.52
CA GLN A 156 -2.22 -15.85 -15.17
C GLN A 156 -1.32 -14.62 -15.20
N PHE A 157 -1.41 -13.79 -16.27
CA PHE A 157 -0.64 -12.55 -16.36
C PHE A 157 -0.91 -11.60 -15.18
N SER A 158 -2.17 -11.44 -14.78
CA SER A 158 -2.53 -10.55 -13.68
C SER A 158 -2.01 -11.06 -12.33
N ILE A 159 -2.01 -12.38 -12.12
CA ILE A 159 -1.43 -13.03 -10.94
C ILE A 159 0.08 -12.82 -10.91
N ASP A 160 0.78 -13.09 -12.01
CA ASP A 160 2.23 -12.96 -12.10
C ASP A 160 2.66 -11.50 -11.90
N TYR A 161 1.93 -10.55 -12.51
CA TYR A 161 2.17 -9.12 -12.33
C TYR A 161 2.02 -8.72 -10.85
N PHE A 162 0.94 -9.15 -10.19
CA PHE A 162 0.71 -8.87 -8.77
C PHE A 162 1.85 -9.42 -7.91
N CYS A 163 2.19 -10.70 -8.07
CA CYS A 163 3.26 -11.34 -7.31
C CYS A 163 4.61 -10.63 -7.52
N GLN A 164 4.94 -10.28 -8.77
CA GLN A 164 6.16 -9.56 -9.07
C GLN A 164 6.20 -8.17 -8.40
N ARG A 165 5.07 -7.43 -8.42
CA ARG A 165 5.00 -6.11 -7.79
C ARG A 165 5.11 -6.19 -6.29
N VAL A 166 4.45 -7.16 -5.66
CA VAL A 166 4.57 -7.42 -4.22
C VAL A 166 6.02 -7.76 -3.84
N ALA A 167 6.67 -8.66 -4.59
CA ALA A 167 8.06 -9.03 -4.34
C ALA A 167 9.02 -7.84 -4.47
N ARG A 168 8.83 -6.99 -5.48
CA ARG A 168 9.64 -5.76 -5.66
C ARG A 168 9.43 -4.79 -4.49
N GLU A 169 8.21 -4.62 -4.02
CA GLU A 169 7.90 -3.72 -2.92
C GLU A 169 8.48 -4.24 -1.59
N ILE A 170 8.39 -5.55 -1.34
CA ILE A 170 9.05 -6.20 -0.20
C ILE A 170 10.56 -5.93 -0.22
N ALA A 171 11.22 -6.13 -1.37
CA ALA A 171 12.65 -5.87 -1.52
C ALA A 171 13.00 -4.39 -1.32
N SER A 172 12.19 -3.47 -1.88
CA SER A 172 12.35 -2.02 -1.69
C SER A 172 12.28 -1.65 -0.21
N LEU A 173 11.26 -2.10 0.49
CA LEU A 173 11.07 -1.76 1.90
C LEU A 173 12.06 -2.47 2.83
N ALA A 174 12.56 -3.64 2.45
CA ALA A 174 13.67 -4.30 3.17
C ALA A 174 14.92 -3.41 3.21
N THR A 175 15.18 -2.61 2.17
CA THR A 175 16.32 -1.69 2.17
C THR A 175 16.21 -0.58 3.21
N VAL A 176 14.98 -0.13 3.53
CA VAL A 176 14.72 0.92 4.52
C VAL A 176 15.17 0.50 5.92
N ILE A 177 15.06 -0.80 6.24
CA ILE A 177 15.41 -1.38 7.53
C ILE A 177 16.67 -2.25 7.47
N ALA A 178 17.42 -2.16 6.36
CA ALA A 178 18.67 -2.87 6.12
C ALA A 178 18.55 -4.40 6.28
N GLY A 179 17.50 -5.00 5.72
CA GLY A 179 17.25 -6.44 5.70
C GLY A 179 15.84 -6.84 6.13
N CYS A 180 15.63 -8.13 6.34
CA CYS A 180 14.38 -8.71 6.81
C CYS A 180 14.69 -9.96 7.64
N ASP A 181 14.22 -9.98 8.89
CA ASP A 181 14.34 -11.13 9.79
C ASP A 181 13.02 -11.92 9.84
N CYS A 182 11.88 -11.24 9.54
CA CYS A 182 10.55 -11.81 9.59
C CYS A 182 9.65 -11.15 8.52
N LEU A 183 8.89 -11.97 7.79
CA LEU A 183 7.84 -11.58 6.83
C LEU A 183 6.53 -12.27 7.22
#